data_6cfc91f8ced87e60272151e26efd384e
#
_entry.id   6cfc91f8ced87e60272151e26efd384e
#
_cell.length_a   1.000
_cell.length_b   1.000
_cell.length_c   1.000
_cell.angle_alpha   90.00
_cell.angle_beta   90.00
_cell.angle_gamma   90.00
#
_symmetry.space_group_name_H-M   'P 1'
#
loop_
_entity.id
_entity.type
_entity.pdbx_description
1 polymer ?
#
loop_
_entity_poly.entity_id
_entity_poly.type
_entity_poly.pdbx_seq_one_letter_code
_entity_poly.pdbx_strand_id
1 'polypeptide(L)'
;MYNILIGGAAGQGIETTAAILQKLFTNSGYHVFAVRDFMSRVRGGHNYTLLRISEERVYSHSLKLDGIIAFNEETVHLHLEELKPESFILCDSTYVVEDSRKIAINMVAIAKELGNPRFAGMIAMGALLKLFGEKLSSAETVLRQFVREQFVEPNKTALSRGYELVDSRYAPPSKKNLGNIVLSGNQALSLGA
;
A
#
# COMPACT_ATOMS: atom_id res chain seq x y z
N MET A 1 -13.27 -3.74 7.96
CA MET A 1 -11.85 -4.04 8.25
C MET A 1 -11.22 -4.67 7.03
N TYR A 2 -10.01 -4.22 6.65
CA TYR A 2 -9.24 -4.74 5.51
C TYR A 2 -7.82 -5.10 5.94
N ASN A 3 -7.33 -6.24 5.47
CA ASN A 3 -5.94 -6.70 5.62
C ASN A 3 -5.29 -6.72 4.25
N ILE A 4 -4.32 -5.84 4.01
CA ILE A 4 -3.67 -5.66 2.72
C ILE A 4 -2.18 -6.00 2.87
N LEU A 5 -1.68 -6.86 2.01
CA LEU A 5 -0.27 -7.15 1.88
C LEU A 5 0.34 -6.27 0.78
N ILE A 6 1.45 -5.64 1.08
CA ILE A 6 2.25 -4.88 0.13
C ILE A 6 3.59 -5.58 0.03
N GLY A 7 3.89 -6.20 -1.09
CA GLY A 7 5.06 -7.07 -1.21
C GLY A 7 5.85 -6.89 -2.50
N GLY A 8 7.11 -7.34 -2.45
CA GLY A 8 8.03 -7.28 -3.58
C GLY A 8 9.49 -7.52 -3.17
N ALA A 9 10.42 -7.23 -4.06
CA ALA A 9 11.84 -7.30 -3.79
C ALA A 9 12.36 -6.07 -3.05
N ALA A 10 13.46 -6.22 -2.32
CA ALA A 10 14.13 -5.12 -1.65
C ALA A 10 14.44 -3.96 -2.64
N GLY A 11 14.13 -2.74 -2.24
CA GLY A 11 14.35 -1.54 -3.04
C GLY A 11 13.19 -1.13 -3.96
N GLN A 12 12.10 -1.89 -4.06
CA GLN A 12 10.91 -1.54 -4.84
C GLN A 12 9.97 -0.54 -4.15
N GLY A 13 10.34 0.00 -2.99
CA GLY A 13 9.56 1.04 -2.32
C GLY A 13 8.42 0.54 -1.43
N ILE A 14 8.42 -0.73 -1.06
CA ILE A 14 7.40 -1.38 -0.21
C ILE A 14 7.20 -0.59 1.07
N GLU A 15 8.28 -0.32 1.80
CA GLU A 15 8.23 0.41 3.09
C GLU A 15 7.67 1.82 2.94
N THR A 16 8.12 2.56 1.92
CA THR A 16 7.66 3.93 1.66
C THR A 16 6.17 3.94 1.35
N THR A 17 5.72 3.04 0.46
CA THR A 17 4.31 2.90 0.11
C THR A 17 3.47 2.55 1.33
N ALA A 18 3.90 1.57 2.13
CA ALA A 18 3.21 1.15 3.35
C ALA A 18 3.15 2.27 4.39
N ALA A 19 4.24 3.01 4.60
CA ALA A 19 4.29 4.11 5.57
C ALA A 19 3.37 5.27 5.18
N ILE A 20 3.32 5.64 3.90
CA ILE A 20 2.41 6.67 3.41
C ILE A 20 0.96 6.22 3.56
N LEU A 21 0.61 4.99 3.16
CA LEU A 21 -0.73 4.45 3.32
C LEU A 21 -1.15 4.37 4.79
N GLN A 22 -0.25 3.92 5.66
CA GLN A 22 -0.49 3.90 7.11
C GLN A 22 -0.85 5.29 7.64
N LYS A 23 -0.06 6.31 7.29
CA LYS A 23 -0.30 7.69 7.72
C LYS A 23 -1.59 8.25 7.13
N LEU A 24 -1.85 7.97 5.86
CA LEU A 24 -3.04 8.42 5.15
C LEU A 24 -4.31 7.86 5.81
N PHE A 25 -4.39 6.56 6.02
CA PHE A 25 -5.56 5.93 6.62
C PHE A 25 -5.75 6.36 8.08
N THR A 26 -4.66 6.57 8.83
CA THR A 26 -4.75 7.12 10.19
C THR A 26 -5.30 8.54 10.18
N ASN A 27 -4.81 9.41 9.29
CA ASN A 27 -5.32 10.77 9.14
C ASN A 27 -6.79 10.79 8.68
N SER A 28 -7.22 9.77 7.92
CA SER A 28 -8.61 9.57 7.50
C SER A 28 -9.52 9.04 8.62
N GLY A 29 -9.00 8.79 9.82
CA GLY A 29 -9.77 8.39 10.99
C GLY A 29 -9.90 6.89 11.22
N TYR A 30 -9.04 6.08 10.57
CA TYR A 30 -8.97 4.64 10.80
C TYR A 30 -7.95 4.27 11.88
N HIS A 31 -8.17 3.13 12.53
CA HIS A 31 -7.12 2.43 13.25
C HIS A 31 -6.29 1.61 12.27
N VAL A 32 -4.98 1.73 12.37
CA VAL A 32 -4.05 1.03 11.48
C VAL A 32 -3.02 0.27 12.30
N PHE A 33 -2.79 -0.99 11.92
CA PHE A 33 -1.76 -1.84 12.47
C PHE A 33 -0.90 -2.41 11.35
N ALA A 34 0.41 -2.29 11.45
CA ALA A 34 1.34 -2.74 10.42
C ALA A 34 2.37 -3.72 10.98
N VAL A 35 2.59 -4.79 10.24
CA VAL A 35 3.67 -5.77 10.50
C VAL A 35 4.55 -5.85 9.28
N ARG A 36 5.85 -5.81 9.48
CA ARG A 36 6.85 -5.91 8.41
C ARG A 36 7.56 -7.24 8.50
N ASP A 37 7.76 -7.86 7.37
CA ASP A 37 8.59 -9.04 7.22
C ASP A 37 9.71 -8.78 6.22
N PHE A 38 10.93 -9.08 6.61
CA PHE A 38 12.12 -8.89 5.82
C PHE A 38 12.91 -10.19 5.73
N MET A 39 13.18 -10.62 4.52
CA MET A 39 14.14 -11.70 4.35
C MET A 39 15.54 -11.29 4.80
N SER A 40 16.25 -12.21 5.46
CA SER A 40 17.63 -12.04 5.93
C SER A 40 18.65 -12.02 4.78
N ARG A 41 18.42 -11.19 3.75
CA ARG A 41 19.30 -11.01 2.59
C ARG A 41 19.59 -9.55 2.36
N VAL A 42 20.85 -9.24 2.01
CA VAL A 42 21.29 -7.85 1.74
C VAL A 42 20.67 -7.30 0.45
N ARG A 43 20.35 -8.14 -0.53
CA ARG A 43 19.68 -7.78 -1.79
C ARG A 43 18.75 -8.91 -2.25
N GLY A 44 17.64 -8.52 -2.85
CA GLY A 44 16.62 -9.45 -3.33
C GLY A 44 15.83 -10.08 -2.17
N GLY A 45 15.17 -11.19 -2.46
CA GLY A 45 14.27 -11.84 -1.53
C GLY A 45 12.90 -11.18 -1.46
N HIS A 46 11.95 -11.93 -0.95
CA HIS A 46 10.59 -11.46 -0.77
C HIS A 46 10.47 -10.69 0.55
N ASN A 47 10.08 -9.42 0.45
CA ASN A 47 9.80 -8.58 1.60
C ASN A 47 8.35 -8.09 1.51
N TYR A 48 7.68 -7.97 2.63
CA TYR A 48 6.32 -7.45 2.62
C TYR A 48 5.96 -6.69 3.90
N THR A 49 4.94 -5.87 3.78
CA THR A 49 4.26 -5.25 4.92
C THR A 49 2.79 -5.64 4.88
N LEU A 50 2.30 -6.20 5.98
CA LEU A 50 0.88 -6.40 6.23
C LEU A 50 0.32 -5.12 6.83
N LEU A 51 -0.70 -4.55 6.20
CA LEU A 51 -1.38 -3.35 6.65
C LEU A 51 -2.83 -3.70 6.98
N ARG A 52 -3.20 -3.53 8.23
CA ARG A 52 -4.55 -3.77 8.70
C ARG A 52 -5.25 -2.46 9.02
N ILE A 53 -6.41 -2.22 8.38
CA ILE A 53 -7.17 -0.98 8.43
C ILE A 53 -8.55 -1.28 8.99
N SER A 54 -8.96 -0.59 10.05
CA SER A 54 -10.22 -0.87 10.75
C SER A 54 -10.86 0.39 11.33
N GLU A 55 -12.16 0.33 11.55
CA GLU A 55 -12.93 1.28 12.36
C GLU A 55 -12.64 1.16 13.85
N GLU A 56 -12.27 -0.03 14.28
CA GLU A 56 -11.99 -0.37 15.68
C GLU A 56 -10.49 -0.61 15.90
N ARG A 57 -10.07 -0.54 17.16
CA ARG A 57 -8.67 -0.79 17.51
C ARG A 57 -8.24 -2.19 17.10
N VAL A 58 -7.04 -2.28 16.55
CA VAL A 58 -6.43 -3.51 16.08
C VAL A 58 -5.14 -3.73 16.83
N TYR A 59 -4.98 -4.93 17.38
CA TYR A 59 -3.85 -5.31 18.25
C TYR A 59 -2.98 -6.43 17.67
N SER A 60 -3.39 -7.01 16.53
CA SER A 60 -2.69 -8.13 15.90
C SER A 60 -2.87 -8.11 14.38
N HIS A 61 -2.01 -8.81 13.67
CA HIS A 61 -2.18 -9.11 12.25
C HIS A 61 -3.18 -10.24 12.02
N SER A 62 -3.48 -10.51 10.75
CA SER A 62 -4.31 -11.63 10.31
C SER A 62 -3.65 -12.30 9.10
N LEU A 63 -3.72 -13.62 9.05
CA LEU A 63 -3.21 -14.41 7.92
C LEU A 63 -4.14 -14.37 6.69
N LYS A 64 -5.41 -13.98 6.86
CA LYS A 64 -6.35 -13.87 5.73
C LYS A 64 -6.34 -12.46 5.18
N LEU A 65 -6.11 -12.35 3.87
CA LEU A 65 -5.93 -11.10 3.15
C LEU A 65 -7.19 -10.68 2.38
N ASP A 66 -7.48 -9.39 2.44
CA ASP A 66 -8.49 -8.73 1.62
C ASP A 66 -7.89 -8.16 0.32
N GLY A 67 -6.57 -8.05 0.24
CA GLY A 67 -5.90 -7.62 -0.97
C GLY A 67 -4.37 -7.77 -0.92
N ILE A 68 -3.80 -7.89 -2.12
CA ILE A 68 -2.35 -7.85 -2.34
C ILE A 68 -2.04 -6.68 -3.26
N ILE A 69 -1.02 -5.90 -2.93
CA ILE A 69 -0.33 -4.97 -3.83
C ILE A 69 1.03 -5.59 -4.12
N ALA A 70 1.22 -6.08 -5.33
CA ALA A 70 2.41 -6.81 -5.72
C ALA A 70 3.33 -5.98 -6.63
N PHE A 71 4.58 -5.77 -6.19
CA PHE A 71 5.62 -5.14 -6.99
C PHE A 71 6.50 -6.15 -7.74
N ASN A 72 6.27 -7.45 -7.54
CA ASN A 72 6.79 -8.53 -8.36
C ASN A 72 5.79 -9.70 -8.39
N GLU A 73 5.96 -10.59 -9.35
CA GLU A 73 5.09 -11.75 -9.55
C GLU A 73 5.18 -12.75 -8.40
N GLU A 74 6.38 -12.93 -7.85
CA GLU A 74 6.65 -13.81 -6.71
C GLU A 74 5.74 -13.53 -5.51
N THR A 75 5.48 -12.24 -5.22
CA THR A 75 4.57 -11.84 -4.13
C THR A 75 3.19 -12.46 -4.29
N VAL A 76 2.65 -12.50 -5.51
CA VAL A 76 1.32 -13.07 -5.74
C VAL A 76 1.33 -14.56 -5.47
N HIS A 77 2.30 -15.27 -6.03
CA HIS A 77 2.39 -16.72 -5.90
C HIS A 77 2.56 -17.18 -4.45
N LEU A 78 3.37 -16.48 -3.67
CA LEU A 78 3.63 -16.82 -2.27
C LEU A 78 2.40 -16.63 -1.36
N HIS A 79 1.52 -15.67 -1.67
CA HIS A 79 0.40 -15.29 -0.78
C HIS A 79 -0.99 -15.57 -1.36
N LEU A 80 -1.07 -16.29 -2.49
CA LEU A 80 -2.33 -16.54 -3.19
C LEU A 80 -3.36 -17.29 -2.31
N GLU A 81 -2.89 -18.26 -1.52
CA GLU A 81 -3.73 -19.09 -0.63
C GLU A 81 -4.24 -18.35 0.62
N GLU A 82 -3.60 -17.22 0.95
CA GLU A 82 -4.02 -16.38 2.07
C GLU A 82 -5.18 -15.45 1.69
N LEU A 83 -5.47 -15.27 0.40
CA LEU A 83 -6.50 -14.39 -0.11
C LEU A 83 -7.91 -14.94 0.14
N LYS A 84 -8.79 -14.06 0.60
CA LYS A 84 -10.23 -14.33 0.70
C LYS A 84 -10.89 -14.39 -0.70
N PRO A 85 -12.09 -15.00 -0.83
CA PRO A 85 -12.81 -15.03 -2.11
C PRO A 85 -13.07 -13.64 -2.72
N GLU A 86 -13.50 -12.67 -1.90
CA GLU A 86 -13.84 -11.30 -2.31
C GLU A 86 -12.64 -10.32 -2.29
N SER A 87 -11.43 -10.84 -2.32
CA SER A 87 -10.20 -10.04 -2.26
C SER A 87 -9.78 -9.51 -3.64
N PHE A 88 -8.69 -8.74 -3.68
CA PHE A 88 -8.09 -8.26 -4.92
C PHE A 88 -6.58 -8.52 -4.99
N ILE A 89 -6.07 -8.58 -6.23
CA ILE A 89 -4.64 -8.64 -6.54
C ILE A 89 -4.31 -7.47 -7.44
N LEU A 90 -3.78 -6.39 -6.88
CA LEU A 90 -3.33 -5.22 -7.63
C LEU A 90 -1.87 -5.44 -8.02
N CYS A 91 -1.61 -5.63 -9.31
CA CYS A 91 -0.27 -5.93 -9.81
C CYS A 91 -0.04 -5.37 -11.22
N ASP A 92 1.22 -5.43 -11.68
CA ASP A 92 1.54 -5.02 -13.03
C ASP A 92 0.91 -5.94 -14.07
N SER A 93 0.49 -5.35 -15.19
CA SER A 93 -0.15 -6.08 -16.30
C SER A 93 0.75 -7.11 -16.95
N THR A 94 2.08 -6.95 -16.84
CA THR A 94 3.08 -7.87 -17.38
C THR A 94 3.25 -9.14 -16.56
N TYR A 95 2.73 -9.19 -15.31
CA TYR A 95 2.86 -10.38 -14.46
C TYR A 95 1.89 -11.48 -14.89
N VAL A 96 2.40 -12.70 -14.98
CA VAL A 96 1.62 -13.90 -15.33
C VAL A 96 0.89 -14.39 -14.08
N VAL A 97 -0.32 -13.90 -13.88
CA VAL A 97 -1.20 -14.25 -12.76
C VAL A 97 -2.55 -14.67 -13.33
N GLU A 98 -2.88 -15.93 -13.24
CA GLU A 98 -4.16 -16.51 -13.68
C GLU A 98 -5.13 -16.58 -12.50
N ASP A 99 -5.69 -15.45 -12.11
CA ASP A 99 -6.66 -15.35 -11.01
C ASP A 99 -7.70 -14.27 -11.34
N SER A 100 -8.97 -14.59 -11.13
CA SER A 100 -10.10 -13.70 -11.42
C SER A 100 -10.12 -12.43 -10.56
N ARG A 101 -9.43 -12.42 -9.43
CA ARG A 101 -9.28 -11.28 -8.52
C ARG A 101 -8.20 -10.28 -8.98
N LYS A 102 -7.50 -10.59 -10.09
CA LYS A 102 -6.44 -9.74 -10.65
C LYS A 102 -7.01 -8.41 -11.14
N ILE A 103 -6.40 -7.33 -10.67
CA ILE A 103 -6.55 -5.96 -11.17
C ILE A 103 -5.20 -5.57 -11.78
N ALA A 104 -5.10 -5.73 -13.09
CA ALA A 104 -3.87 -5.47 -13.83
C ALA A 104 -3.77 -3.98 -14.18
N ILE A 105 -2.67 -3.33 -13.80
CA ILE A 105 -2.36 -1.95 -14.15
C ILE A 105 -0.95 -1.85 -14.75
N ASN A 106 -0.72 -0.90 -15.64
CA ASN A 106 0.56 -0.71 -16.31
C ASN A 106 1.56 0.10 -15.45
N MET A 107 1.71 -0.26 -14.15
CA MET A 107 2.50 0.56 -13.24
C MET A 107 3.98 0.60 -13.58
N VAL A 108 4.56 -0.47 -14.09
CA VAL A 108 5.98 -0.53 -14.48
C VAL A 108 6.23 0.34 -15.71
N ALA A 109 5.37 0.27 -16.72
CA ALA A 109 5.48 1.07 -17.94
C ALA A 109 5.33 2.56 -17.62
N ILE A 110 4.32 2.95 -16.86
CA ILE A 110 4.09 4.36 -16.47
C ILE A 110 5.23 4.88 -15.59
N ALA A 111 5.73 4.10 -14.65
CA ALA A 111 6.87 4.50 -13.81
C ALA A 111 8.12 4.75 -14.65
N LYS A 112 8.36 3.93 -15.68
CA LYS A 112 9.46 4.09 -16.63
C LYS A 112 9.27 5.35 -17.50
N GLU A 113 8.06 5.60 -17.99
CA GLU A 113 7.68 6.82 -18.75
C GLU A 113 7.96 8.08 -17.90
N LEU A 114 7.63 8.06 -16.62
CA LEU A 114 7.90 9.14 -15.68
C LEU A 114 9.37 9.24 -15.25
N GLY A 115 10.24 8.38 -15.76
CA GLY A 115 11.69 8.43 -15.57
C GLY A 115 12.22 7.79 -14.29
N ASN A 116 11.38 7.17 -13.45
CA ASN A 116 11.84 6.52 -12.23
C ASN A 116 11.02 5.28 -11.86
N PRO A 117 11.61 4.08 -11.90
CA PRO A 117 10.91 2.82 -11.54
C PRO A 117 10.27 2.84 -10.13
N ARG A 118 10.80 3.67 -9.20
CA ARG A 118 10.26 3.80 -7.84
C ARG A 118 8.86 4.41 -7.81
N PHE A 119 8.42 5.07 -8.88
CA PHE A 119 7.06 5.60 -8.97
C PHE A 119 5.99 4.51 -9.06
N ALA A 120 6.35 3.26 -9.32
CA ALA A 120 5.41 2.14 -9.31
C ALA A 120 4.61 2.05 -7.98
N GLY A 121 5.27 2.32 -6.84
CA GLY A 121 4.61 2.40 -5.54
C GLY A 121 3.54 3.50 -5.45
N MET A 122 3.82 4.67 -6.03
CA MET A 122 2.85 5.78 -6.04
C MET A 122 1.69 5.50 -6.98
N ILE A 123 1.95 4.88 -8.13
CA ILE A 123 0.93 4.47 -9.10
C ILE A 123 0.00 3.43 -8.45
N ALA A 124 0.56 2.39 -7.82
CA ALA A 124 -0.22 1.39 -7.10
C ALA A 124 -1.04 1.99 -5.96
N MET A 125 -0.48 2.96 -5.23
CA MET A 125 -1.18 3.69 -4.17
C MET A 125 -2.36 4.50 -4.74
N GLY A 126 -2.18 5.20 -5.85
CA GLY A 126 -3.25 5.94 -6.52
C GLY A 126 -4.41 5.00 -6.91
N ALA A 127 -4.10 3.85 -7.51
CA ALA A 127 -5.08 2.83 -7.84
C ALA A 127 -5.80 2.30 -6.58
N LEU A 128 -5.06 2.02 -5.50
CA LEU A 128 -5.66 1.56 -4.24
C LEU A 128 -6.64 2.59 -3.67
N LEU A 129 -6.27 3.87 -3.65
CA LEU A 129 -7.16 4.93 -3.17
C LEU A 129 -8.46 4.98 -3.97
N LYS A 130 -8.37 4.88 -5.29
CA LYS A 130 -9.56 4.83 -6.15
C LYS A 130 -10.42 3.61 -5.89
N LEU A 131 -9.80 2.43 -5.75
CA LEU A 131 -10.52 1.18 -5.42
C LEU A 131 -11.37 1.33 -4.16
N PHE A 132 -10.86 2.05 -3.15
CA PHE A 132 -11.55 2.31 -1.88
C PHE A 132 -12.37 3.61 -1.86
N GLY A 133 -12.49 4.32 -2.98
CA GLY A 133 -13.24 5.58 -3.04
C GLY A 133 -12.66 6.71 -2.19
N GLU A 134 -11.38 6.62 -1.82
CA GLU A 134 -10.67 7.66 -1.09
C GLU A 134 -10.27 8.81 -2.03
N LYS A 135 -10.27 10.04 -1.48
CA LYS A 135 -9.90 11.22 -2.27
C LYS A 135 -8.38 11.29 -2.48
N LEU A 136 -7.97 11.63 -3.69
CA LEU A 136 -6.56 11.82 -4.04
C LEU A 136 -5.88 12.91 -3.19
N SER A 137 -6.60 14.01 -2.90
CA SER A 137 -6.09 15.12 -2.09
C SER A 137 -5.63 14.72 -0.67
N SER A 138 -6.21 13.64 -0.12
CA SER A 138 -5.79 13.12 1.20
C SER A 138 -4.36 12.60 1.18
N ALA A 139 -3.94 11.96 0.07
CA ALA A 139 -2.59 11.45 -0.10
C ALA A 139 -1.58 12.56 -0.39
N GLU A 140 -1.94 13.59 -1.14
CA GLU A 140 -1.04 14.70 -1.46
C GLU A 140 -0.53 15.43 -0.21
N THR A 141 -1.40 15.61 0.79
CA THR A 141 -1.03 16.23 2.07
C THR A 141 -0.01 15.38 2.85
N VAL A 142 -0.17 14.05 2.80
CA VAL A 142 0.73 13.11 3.49
C VAL A 142 2.06 12.98 2.76
N LEU A 143 2.04 13.01 1.43
CA LEU A 143 3.20 12.77 0.57
C LEU A 143 4.38 13.70 0.92
N ARG A 144 4.12 14.98 1.19
CA ARG A 144 5.15 15.97 1.57
C ARG A 144 5.94 15.61 2.83
N GLN A 145 5.41 14.73 3.68
CA GLN A 145 6.10 14.27 4.90
C GLN A 145 7.10 13.15 4.63
N PHE A 146 7.00 12.47 3.48
CA PHE A 146 7.79 11.27 3.16
C PHE A 146 8.77 11.46 2.00
N VAL A 147 8.56 12.48 1.18
CA VAL A 147 9.40 12.73 0.01
C VAL A 147 10.02 14.14 0.08
N ARG A 148 11.24 14.27 -0.46
CA ARG A 148 11.89 15.57 -0.56
C ARG A 148 11.12 16.47 -1.52
N GLU A 149 11.12 17.79 -1.28
CA GLU A 149 10.31 18.77 -2.02
C GLU A 149 10.45 18.63 -3.54
N GLN A 150 11.65 18.43 -4.05
CA GLN A 150 11.92 18.25 -5.50
C GLN A 150 11.22 17.02 -6.13
N PHE A 151 10.80 16.06 -5.32
CA PHE A 151 10.11 14.85 -5.78
C PHE A 151 8.60 14.88 -5.51
N VAL A 152 8.07 15.92 -4.90
CA VAL A 152 6.63 16.00 -4.55
C VAL A 152 5.78 15.97 -5.80
N GLU A 153 6.03 16.88 -6.76
CA GLU A 153 5.22 16.97 -7.97
C GLU A 153 5.33 15.72 -8.88
N PRO A 154 6.52 15.14 -9.13
CA PRO A 154 6.60 13.86 -9.84
C PRO A 154 5.83 12.71 -9.16
N ASN A 155 5.86 12.64 -7.83
CA ASN A 155 5.11 11.62 -7.09
C ASN A 155 3.60 11.86 -7.12
N LYS A 156 3.13 13.11 -7.10
CA LYS A 156 1.72 13.45 -7.31
C LYS A 156 1.24 13.05 -8.69
N THR A 157 2.05 13.30 -9.72
CA THR A 157 1.74 12.87 -11.09
C THR A 157 1.59 11.35 -11.15
N ALA A 158 2.52 10.61 -10.57
CA ALA A 158 2.45 9.15 -10.52
C ALA A 158 1.19 8.66 -9.78
N LEU A 159 0.86 9.28 -8.65
CA LEU A 159 -0.33 8.98 -7.85
C LEU A 159 -1.62 9.21 -8.65
N SER A 160 -1.73 10.36 -9.34
CA SER A 160 -2.88 10.71 -10.19
C SER A 160 -3.03 9.73 -11.35
N ARG A 161 -1.95 9.40 -12.04
CA ARG A 161 -1.95 8.40 -13.12
C ARG A 161 -2.48 7.05 -12.63
N GLY A 162 -2.04 6.59 -11.45
CA GLY A 162 -2.54 5.36 -10.85
C GLY A 162 -4.02 5.41 -10.50
N TYR A 163 -4.48 6.55 -9.98
CA TYR A 163 -5.87 6.76 -9.59
C TYR A 163 -6.84 6.68 -10.79
N GLU A 164 -6.39 7.02 -11.98
CA GLU A 164 -7.18 7.00 -13.22
C GLU A 164 -7.26 5.60 -13.86
N LEU A 165 -6.47 4.63 -13.40
CA LEU A 165 -6.37 3.30 -14.04
C LEU A 165 -7.48 2.32 -13.63
N VAL A 166 -8.23 2.61 -12.58
CA VAL A 166 -9.21 1.70 -11.99
C VAL A 166 -10.48 2.43 -11.59
N ASP A 167 -11.57 1.66 -11.39
CA ASP A 167 -12.82 2.16 -10.84
C ASP A 167 -12.95 1.80 -9.36
N SER A 168 -13.77 2.57 -8.63
CA SER A 168 -14.09 2.27 -7.24
C SER A 168 -14.90 0.98 -7.12
N ARG A 169 -14.45 0.05 -6.27
CA ARG A 169 -15.08 -1.26 -6.08
C ARG A 169 -15.37 -1.62 -4.63
N TYR A 170 -14.61 -1.06 -3.69
CA TYR A 170 -14.69 -1.40 -2.29
C TYR A 170 -15.16 -0.20 -1.48
N ALA A 171 -16.10 -0.42 -0.57
CA ALA A 171 -16.47 0.60 0.38
C ALA A 171 -15.41 0.68 1.48
N PRO A 172 -14.82 1.85 1.73
CA PRO A 172 -13.94 2.00 2.88
C PRO A 172 -14.74 1.77 4.18
N PRO A 173 -14.08 1.32 5.27
CA PRO A 173 -14.74 1.29 6.57
C PRO A 173 -15.29 2.68 6.93
N SER A 174 -16.31 2.77 7.78
CA SER A 174 -16.83 4.06 8.23
C SER A 174 -15.75 4.82 9.00
N LYS A 175 -15.61 6.11 8.69
CA LYS A 175 -14.56 6.97 9.25
C LYS A 175 -14.97 7.48 10.62
N LYS A 176 -14.06 7.34 11.59
CA LYS A 176 -14.18 8.00 12.89
C LYS A 176 -13.01 8.96 13.02
N ASN A 177 -13.28 10.25 13.15
CA ASN A 177 -12.21 11.24 13.39
C ASN A 177 -11.73 11.11 14.84
N LEU A 178 -10.73 10.29 15.07
CA LEU A 178 -10.27 9.89 16.39
C LEU A 178 -9.00 10.61 16.86
N GLY A 179 -8.38 11.43 16.01
CA GLY A 179 -7.09 12.05 16.33
C GLY A 179 -5.99 11.03 16.59
N ASN A 180 -6.08 9.86 15.99
CA ASN A 180 -5.13 8.76 16.20
C ASN A 180 -3.73 9.14 15.71
N ILE A 181 -2.72 8.67 16.45
CA ILE A 181 -1.32 8.70 16.01
C ILE A 181 -0.84 7.27 15.79
N VAL A 182 0.04 7.09 14.83
CA VAL A 182 0.72 5.83 14.59
C VAL A 182 2.15 5.96 15.08
N LEU A 183 2.54 5.04 15.93
CA LEU A 183 3.89 4.94 16.49
C LEU A 183 4.48 3.57 16.18
N SER A 184 5.76 3.53 15.85
CA SER A 184 6.51 2.28 15.92
C SER A 184 6.76 1.90 17.38
N GLY A 185 7.07 0.63 17.64
CA GLY A 185 7.43 0.17 18.99
C GLY A 185 8.56 0.99 19.60
N ASN A 186 9.61 1.31 18.84
CA ASN A 186 10.72 2.14 19.28
C ASN A 186 10.31 3.57 19.63
N GLN A 187 9.41 4.18 18.83
CA GLN A 187 8.86 5.51 19.15
C GLN A 187 8.01 5.49 20.41
N ALA A 188 7.20 4.44 20.59
CA ALA A 188 6.40 4.29 21.81
C ALA A 188 7.27 4.13 23.06
N LEU A 189 8.35 3.34 22.98
CA LEU A 189 9.33 3.22 24.07
C LEU A 189 10.00 4.55 24.39
N SER A 190 10.40 5.32 23.38
CA SER A 190 11.03 6.65 23.56
C SER A 190 10.10 7.68 24.20
N LEU A 191 8.80 7.57 23.98
CA LEU A 191 7.80 8.46 24.59
C LEU A 191 7.43 8.05 26.02
N GLY A 192 7.62 6.77 26.36
CA GLY A 192 7.29 6.23 27.70
C GLY A 192 8.47 6.26 28.68
N ALA A 193 9.68 6.62 28.24
CA ALA A 193 10.88 6.76 29.04
C ALA A 193 11.07 8.22 29.50
#